data_6d624e2b6fe1c0d6f076ca0802458c86
#
_entry.id   6d624e2b6fe1c0d6f076ca0802458c86
#
_cell.length_a   1.000
_cell.length_b   1.000
_cell.length_c   1.000
_cell.angle_alpha   90.00
_cell.angle_beta   90.00
_cell.angle_gamma   90.00
#
_symmetry.space_group_name_H-M   'P 1'
#
loop_
_entity.id
_entity.type
_entity.pdbx_description
1 polymer ?
#
loop_
_entity_poly.entity_id
_entity_poly.type
_entity_poly.pdbx_seq_one_letter_code
_entity_poly.pdbx_strand_id
1 'polypeptide(L)'
;MAQEFKLELDKRAELGNQAAKQMRDEGKIPGVFYSATHDAVPFTIDRRHLHDALQSMSRVYAVTVGEEKLHAILKEIQYHPVTEEIVHVDLFGVSLKDKITLSIPVVLDGEAAGVKTGGIMTQNITEPVSYTHLTLPTILLV
;
A
#
# COMPACT_ATOMS: atom_id res chain seq x y z
N MET A 1 13.17 2.95 12.43
CA MET A 1 13.25 1.68 11.68
C MET A 1 11.95 1.50 10.94
N ALA A 2 12.00 1.26 9.67
CA ALA A 2 10.81 0.87 8.93
C ALA A 2 10.34 -0.50 9.46
N GLN A 3 9.18 -0.55 10.06
CA GLN A 3 8.57 -1.82 10.46
C GLN A 3 8.08 -2.50 9.18
N GLU A 4 8.69 -3.60 8.84
CA GLU A 4 8.22 -4.45 7.74
C GLU A 4 7.05 -5.29 8.25
N PHE A 5 5.91 -5.08 7.66
CA PHE A 5 4.75 -5.93 7.93
C PHE A 5 4.78 -7.13 7.00
N LYS A 6 4.59 -8.32 7.56
CA LYS A 6 4.59 -9.56 6.79
C LYS A 6 3.21 -9.82 6.22
N LEU A 7 3.13 -10.03 4.92
CA LEU A 7 1.91 -10.42 4.22
C LEU A 7 2.06 -11.83 3.65
N GLU A 8 1.16 -12.69 4.01
CA GLU A 8 1.04 -14.02 3.42
C GLU A 8 0.05 -13.96 2.28
N LEU A 9 0.51 -14.32 1.09
CA LEU A 9 -0.28 -14.32 -0.12
C LEU A 9 -0.51 -15.75 -0.62
N ASP A 10 -1.77 -16.08 -0.82
CA ASP A 10 -2.16 -17.35 -1.44
C ASP A 10 -2.24 -17.18 -2.96
N LYS A 11 -1.48 -17.99 -3.70
CA LYS A 11 -1.59 -18.02 -5.16
C LYS A 11 -2.97 -18.49 -5.56
N ARG A 12 -3.59 -17.80 -6.52
CA ARG A 12 -4.87 -18.21 -7.03
C ARG A 12 -4.76 -18.73 -8.47
N ALA A 13 -5.41 -19.85 -8.73
CA ALA A 13 -5.48 -20.45 -10.06
C ALA A 13 -6.72 -19.97 -10.83
N GLU A 14 -7.80 -19.72 -10.14
CA GLU A 14 -9.06 -19.32 -10.76
C GLU A 14 -9.11 -17.81 -11.00
N LEU A 15 -9.29 -17.45 -12.26
CA LEU A 15 -9.43 -16.09 -12.73
C LEU A 15 -10.87 -15.86 -13.19
N GLY A 16 -11.32 -14.63 -13.09
CA GLY A 16 -12.63 -14.23 -13.59
C GLY A 16 -13.52 -13.56 -12.55
N ASN A 17 -14.59 -13.01 -13.04
CA ASN A 17 -15.48 -12.15 -12.24
C ASN A 17 -16.29 -12.92 -11.19
N GLN A 18 -16.72 -14.15 -11.52
CA GLN A 18 -17.46 -15.00 -10.59
C GLN A 18 -16.58 -15.49 -9.45
N ALA A 19 -15.37 -15.97 -9.77
CA ALA A 19 -14.40 -16.39 -8.76
C ALA A 19 -14.03 -15.24 -7.82
N ALA A 20 -13.81 -14.05 -8.35
CA ALA A 20 -13.50 -12.86 -7.55
C ALA A 20 -14.66 -12.48 -6.61
N LYS A 21 -15.90 -12.60 -7.07
CA LYS A 21 -17.08 -12.34 -6.24
C LYS A 21 -17.19 -13.34 -5.10
N GLN A 22 -17.05 -14.62 -5.39
CA GLN A 22 -17.10 -15.68 -4.38
C GLN A 22 -16.02 -15.50 -3.31
N MET A 23 -14.79 -15.17 -3.70
CA MET A 23 -13.71 -14.91 -2.77
C MET A 23 -13.99 -13.73 -1.83
N ARG A 24 -14.62 -12.66 -2.35
CA ARG A 24 -15.01 -11.52 -1.52
C ARG A 24 -16.10 -11.89 -0.51
N ASP A 25 -17.05 -12.72 -0.91
CA ASP A 25 -18.11 -13.25 -0.04
C ASP A 25 -17.52 -14.13 1.08
N GLU A 26 -16.41 -14.82 0.80
CA GLU A 26 -15.64 -15.60 1.78
C GLU A 26 -14.69 -14.75 2.66
N GLY A 27 -14.65 -13.44 2.46
CA GLY A 27 -13.79 -12.53 3.21
C GLY A 27 -12.36 -12.45 2.71
N LYS A 28 -12.09 -12.94 1.51
CA LYS A 28 -10.79 -12.83 0.84
C LYS A 28 -10.83 -11.73 -0.22
N ILE A 29 -9.71 -11.03 -0.35
CA ILE A 29 -9.57 -9.96 -1.33
C ILE A 29 -8.63 -10.43 -2.44
N PRO A 30 -9.08 -10.39 -3.70
CA PRO A 30 -8.23 -10.69 -4.84
C PRO A 30 -7.26 -9.55 -5.11
N GLY A 31 -6.06 -9.88 -5.53
CA GLY A 31 -5.05 -8.91 -5.91
C GLY A 31 -4.09 -9.45 -6.97
N VAL A 32 -3.23 -8.58 -7.42
CA VAL A 32 -2.17 -8.90 -8.37
C VAL A 32 -0.84 -8.40 -7.83
N PHE A 33 0.14 -9.29 -7.82
CA PHE A 33 1.53 -8.97 -7.54
C PHE A 33 2.31 -8.95 -8.85
N TYR A 34 3.02 -7.89 -9.12
CA TYR A 34 3.89 -7.78 -10.30
C TYR A 34 5.16 -7.02 -9.94
N SER A 35 6.23 -7.32 -10.63
CA SER A 35 7.51 -6.63 -10.47
C SER A 35 8.21 -6.45 -11.81
N ALA A 36 9.28 -5.66 -11.82
CA ALA A 36 10.08 -5.48 -13.02
C ALA A 36 10.74 -6.79 -13.50
N THR A 37 10.92 -7.76 -12.62
CA THR A 37 11.61 -9.03 -12.89
C THR A 37 10.69 -10.25 -12.94
N HIS A 38 9.47 -10.13 -12.46
CA HIS A 38 8.51 -11.23 -12.40
C HIS A 38 7.20 -10.84 -13.07
N ASP A 39 6.62 -11.80 -13.77
CA ASP A 39 5.30 -11.65 -14.37
C ASP A 39 4.22 -11.47 -13.30
N ALA A 40 3.08 -10.94 -13.73
CA ALA A 40 1.96 -10.72 -12.85
C ALA A 40 1.44 -12.04 -12.25
N VAL A 41 1.49 -12.17 -10.95
CA VAL A 41 0.99 -13.32 -10.20
C VAL A 41 -0.29 -12.94 -9.48
N PRO A 42 -1.43 -13.54 -9.85
CA PRO A 42 -2.66 -13.33 -9.12
C PRO A 42 -2.61 -14.02 -7.75
N PHE A 43 -3.09 -13.32 -6.74
CA PHE A 43 -3.14 -13.83 -5.37
C PHE A 43 -4.46 -13.48 -4.68
N THR A 44 -4.66 -14.07 -3.53
CA THR A 44 -5.69 -13.68 -2.57
C THR A 44 -5.08 -13.40 -1.22
N ILE A 45 -5.67 -12.47 -0.51
CA ILE A 45 -5.28 -12.10 0.85
C ILE A 45 -6.52 -12.05 1.74
N ASP A 46 -6.38 -12.42 3.00
CA ASP A 46 -7.43 -12.26 3.98
C ASP A 46 -7.71 -10.78 4.27
N ARG A 47 -8.99 -10.41 4.33
CA ARG A 47 -9.44 -9.03 4.57
C ARG A 47 -8.88 -8.46 5.87
N ARG A 48 -8.82 -9.28 6.93
CA ARG A 48 -8.31 -8.85 8.23
C ARG A 48 -6.82 -8.56 8.18
N HIS A 49 -6.04 -9.46 7.59
CA HIS A 49 -4.60 -9.29 7.41
C HIS A 49 -4.24 -8.04 6.61
N LEU A 50 -5.01 -7.77 5.56
CA LEU A 50 -4.82 -6.55 4.77
C LEU A 50 -5.17 -5.30 5.57
N HIS A 51 -6.25 -5.33 6.36
CA HIS A 51 -6.64 -4.21 7.20
C HIS A 51 -5.58 -3.89 8.25
N ASP A 52 -5.03 -4.91 8.92
CA ASP A 52 -3.95 -4.74 9.89
C ASP A 52 -2.68 -4.18 9.23
N ALA A 53 -2.37 -4.64 8.02
CA ALA A 53 -1.26 -4.10 7.23
C ALA A 53 -1.44 -2.62 6.91
N LEU A 54 -2.63 -2.21 6.51
CA LEU A 54 -2.94 -0.80 6.23
C LEU A 54 -2.86 0.07 7.50
N GLN A 55 -3.33 -0.44 8.63
CA GLN A 55 -3.24 0.25 9.91
C GLN A 55 -1.80 0.39 10.42
N SER A 56 -0.91 -0.52 10.05
CA SER A 56 0.49 -0.45 10.46
C SER A 56 1.25 0.74 9.87
N MET A 57 0.64 1.46 8.93
CA MET A 57 1.26 2.58 8.18
C MET A 57 2.59 2.21 7.50
N SER A 58 2.91 0.93 7.42
CA SER A 58 4.10 0.47 6.70
C SER A 58 3.94 0.74 5.21
N ARG A 59 5.01 1.19 4.57
CA ARG A 59 5.02 1.43 3.12
C ARG A 59 5.58 0.25 2.35
N VAL A 60 6.40 -0.53 3.00
CA VAL A 60 7.03 -1.72 2.44
C VAL A 60 6.53 -2.93 3.20
N TYR A 61 6.09 -3.91 2.47
CA TYR A 61 5.58 -5.16 3.00
C TYR A 61 6.52 -6.30 2.61
N ALA A 62 6.85 -7.13 3.58
CA ALA A 62 7.51 -8.40 3.29
C ALA A 62 6.45 -9.41 2.84
N VAL A 63 6.45 -9.72 1.57
CA VAL A 63 5.45 -10.58 0.94
C VAL A 63 6.02 -11.97 0.75
N THR A 64 5.28 -12.97 1.18
CA THR A 64 5.62 -14.36 0.89
C THR A 64 4.68 -14.89 -0.18
N VAL A 65 5.24 -15.19 -1.35
CA VAL A 65 4.53 -15.76 -2.49
C VAL A 65 5.02 -17.17 -2.74
N GLY A 66 4.33 -18.15 -2.16
CA GLY A 66 4.84 -19.54 -2.15
C GLY A 66 6.05 -19.68 -1.24
N GLU A 67 7.22 -20.00 -1.80
CA GLU A 67 8.48 -20.17 -1.05
C GLU A 67 9.40 -18.93 -1.09
N GLU A 68 9.08 -17.95 -1.92
CA GLU A 68 9.90 -16.76 -2.13
C GLU A 68 9.46 -15.61 -1.21
N LYS A 69 10.43 -15.01 -0.56
CA LYS A 69 10.24 -13.79 0.24
C LYS A 69 10.66 -12.59 -0.60
N LEU A 70 9.71 -11.74 -0.89
CA LEU A 70 9.90 -10.55 -1.71
C LEU A 70 9.45 -9.32 -0.93
N HIS A 71 9.98 -8.17 -1.32
CA HIS A 71 9.50 -6.90 -0.79
C HIS A 71 8.54 -6.29 -1.80
N ALA A 72 7.44 -5.79 -1.32
CA ALA A 72 6.42 -5.15 -2.14
C ALA A 72 5.96 -3.84 -1.53
N ILE A 73 5.55 -2.94 -2.40
CA ILE A 73 4.81 -1.73 -2.02
C ILE A 73 3.37 -1.85 -2.48
N LEU A 74 2.48 -1.25 -1.73
CA LEU A 74 1.10 -1.11 -2.12
C LEU A 74 1.02 -0.03 -3.22
N LYS A 75 0.65 -0.44 -4.42
CA LYS A 75 0.55 0.45 -5.58
C LYS A 75 -0.81 1.11 -5.63
N GLU A 76 -1.86 0.33 -5.55
CA GLU A 76 -3.23 0.79 -5.67
C GLU A 76 -4.19 -0.08 -4.85
N ILE A 77 -5.20 0.54 -4.29
CA ILE A 77 -6.33 -0.13 -3.66
C ILE A 77 -7.60 0.35 -4.34
N GLN A 78 -8.42 -0.59 -4.79
CA GLN A 78 -9.73 -0.30 -5.33
C GLN A 78 -10.80 -0.52 -4.27
N TYR A 79 -11.65 0.48 -4.08
CA TYR A 79 -12.77 0.45 -3.14
C TYR A 79 -14.09 0.35 -3.89
N HIS A 80 -15.04 -0.32 -3.27
CA HIS A 80 -16.41 -0.33 -3.77
C HIS A 80 -17.04 1.06 -3.54
N PRO A 81 -17.66 1.68 -4.57
CA PRO A 81 -18.12 3.07 -4.48
C PRO A 81 -19.25 3.32 -3.47
N VAL A 82 -19.98 2.28 -3.08
CA VAL A 82 -21.11 2.39 -2.15
C VAL A 82 -20.78 1.87 -0.77
N THR A 83 -20.14 0.69 -0.67
CA THR A 83 -19.83 0.03 0.61
C THR A 83 -18.47 0.40 1.18
N GLU A 84 -17.63 1.08 0.39
CA GLU A 84 -16.23 1.43 0.73
C GLU A 84 -15.34 0.22 1.08
N GLU A 85 -15.82 -0.98 0.79
CA GLU A 85 -15.04 -2.20 0.99
C GLU A 85 -13.95 -2.32 -0.07
N ILE A 86 -12.81 -2.88 0.34
CA ILE A 86 -11.70 -3.14 -0.57
C ILE A 86 -12.08 -4.26 -1.55
N VAL A 87 -12.02 -3.95 -2.83
CA VAL A 87 -12.41 -4.84 -3.92
C VAL A 87 -11.21 -5.52 -4.57
N HIS A 88 -10.10 -4.80 -4.68
CA HIS A 88 -8.89 -5.27 -5.32
C HIS A 88 -7.65 -4.56 -4.77
N VAL A 89 -6.51 -5.25 -4.79
CA VAL A 89 -5.23 -4.74 -4.31
C VAL A 89 -4.13 -5.03 -5.31
N ASP A 90 -3.37 -4.01 -5.66
CA ASP A 90 -2.21 -4.11 -6.51
C ASP A 90 -0.92 -3.95 -5.68
N LEU A 91 -0.10 -4.98 -5.69
CA LEU A 91 1.19 -4.99 -5.05
C LEU A 91 2.31 -4.95 -6.09
N PHE A 92 3.22 -4.03 -5.93
CA PHE A 92 4.39 -3.92 -6.78
C PHE A 92 5.64 -4.40 -6.05
N GLY A 93 6.26 -5.46 -6.57
CA GLY A 93 7.50 -5.99 -6.05
C GLY A 93 8.66 -5.06 -6.34
N VAL A 94 9.44 -4.76 -5.33
CA VAL A 94 10.56 -3.83 -5.40
C VAL A 94 11.84 -4.48 -4.86
N SER A 95 12.95 -4.14 -5.48
CA SER A 95 14.26 -4.46 -4.95
C SER A 95 14.71 -3.33 -4.01
N LEU A 96 15.40 -3.68 -2.95
CA LEU A 96 15.92 -2.68 -1.98
C LEU A 96 16.88 -1.65 -2.61
N LYS A 97 17.34 -1.91 -3.82
CA LYS A 97 18.25 -1.03 -4.57
C LYS A 97 17.53 -0.10 -5.54
N ASP A 98 16.24 -0.32 -5.78
CA ASP A 98 15.51 0.44 -6.77
C ASP A 98 15.04 1.79 -6.21
N LYS A 99 15.05 2.78 -7.07
CA LYS A 99 14.41 4.07 -6.80
C LYS A 99 12.93 3.95 -7.05
N ILE A 100 12.15 4.28 -6.06
CA ILE A 100 10.69 4.24 -6.16
C ILE A 100 10.09 5.62 -5.94
N THR A 101 8.97 5.84 -6.59
CA THR A 101 8.16 7.05 -6.42
C THR A 101 6.93 6.70 -5.60
N LEU A 102 6.77 7.35 -4.48
CA LEU A 102 5.64 7.15 -3.58
C LEU A 102 4.92 8.46 -3.29
N SER A 103 3.61 8.39 -3.20
CA SER A 103 2.80 9.46 -2.63
C SER A 103 2.69 9.25 -1.11
N ILE A 104 3.08 10.24 -0.37
CA ILE A 104 3.10 10.17 1.10
C ILE A 104 2.18 11.26 1.64
N PRO A 105 1.19 10.90 2.48
CA PRO A 105 0.37 11.91 3.13
C PRO A 105 1.21 12.74 4.09
N VAL A 106 1.06 14.05 4.03
CA VAL A 106 1.69 15.00 4.93
C VAL A 106 0.70 15.41 5.99
N VAL A 107 1.05 15.14 7.23
CA VAL A 107 0.28 15.60 8.39
C VAL A 107 1.02 16.80 8.98
N LEU A 108 0.32 17.92 9.08
CA LEU A 108 0.83 19.12 9.71
C LEU A 108 0.59 19.01 11.22
N ASP A 109 1.66 19.10 11.98
CA ASP A 109 1.61 19.08 13.43
C ASP A 109 2.02 20.46 14.00
N GLY A 110 1.29 20.89 15.02
CA GLY A 110 1.50 22.18 15.65
C GLY A 110 0.70 23.34 15.05
N GLU A 111 0.80 24.49 15.67
CA GLU A 111 0.14 25.72 15.25
C GLU A 111 1.15 26.70 14.64
N ALA A 112 0.90 27.12 13.42
CA ALA A 112 1.72 28.14 12.77
C ALA A 112 1.53 29.51 13.49
N ALA A 113 2.61 30.26 13.60
CA ALA A 113 2.58 31.57 14.26
C ALA A 113 1.56 32.55 13.61
N GLY A 114 1.39 32.46 12.29
CA GLY A 114 0.41 33.28 11.57
C GLY A 114 -1.05 32.96 11.89
N VAL A 115 -1.37 31.72 12.23
CA VAL A 115 -2.71 31.31 12.64
C VAL A 115 -3.09 31.93 13.98
N LYS A 116 -2.14 32.01 14.90
CA LYS A 116 -2.34 32.67 16.21
C LYS A 116 -2.66 34.15 16.11
N THR A 117 -2.26 34.78 15.02
CA THR A 117 -2.53 36.22 14.74
C THR A 117 -3.75 36.43 13.83
N GLY A 118 -4.53 35.39 13.55
CA GLY A 118 -5.76 35.48 12.73
C GLY A 118 -5.58 35.09 11.25
N GLY A 119 -4.43 34.54 10.87
CA GLY A 119 -4.20 33.98 9.53
C GLY A 119 -4.93 32.65 9.31
N ILE A 120 -5.16 32.33 8.05
CA ILE A 120 -5.75 31.05 7.63
C ILE A 120 -4.65 30.19 7.04
N MET A 121 -4.55 28.94 7.53
CA MET A 121 -3.64 27.96 6.96
C MET A 121 -4.31 27.24 5.79
N THR A 122 -3.65 27.24 4.63
CA THR A 122 -4.14 26.52 3.44
C THR A 122 -3.08 25.50 3.01
N GLN A 123 -3.47 24.25 2.96
CA GLN A 123 -2.65 23.17 2.45
C GLN A 123 -3.06 22.83 1.02
N ASN A 124 -2.23 23.19 0.05
CA ASN A 124 -2.52 22.97 -1.37
C ASN A 124 -2.22 21.55 -1.83
N ILE A 125 -1.26 20.89 -1.18
CA ILE A 125 -0.83 19.54 -1.52
C ILE A 125 -0.92 18.67 -0.27
N THR A 126 -1.81 17.71 -0.29
CA THR A 126 -1.99 16.76 0.81
C THR A 126 -1.09 15.53 0.67
N GLU A 127 -0.79 15.14 -0.57
CA GLU A 127 0.03 13.97 -0.87
C GLU A 127 1.13 14.33 -1.89
N PRO A 128 2.26 14.86 -1.43
CA PRO A 128 3.38 15.12 -2.32
C PRO A 128 4.01 13.82 -2.80
N VAL A 129 4.42 13.79 -4.05
CA VAL A 129 5.21 12.69 -4.62
C VAL A 129 6.65 12.83 -4.16
N SER A 130 7.17 11.78 -3.54
CA SER A 130 8.55 11.72 -3.07
C SER A 130 9.36 10.65 -3.81
N TYR A 131 10.57 11.01 -4.23
CA TYR A 131 11.55 10.06 -4.74
C TYR A 131 12.50 9.67 -3.62
N THR A 132 12.55 8.37 -3.31
CA THR A 132 13.45 7.89 -2.27
C THR A 132 13.96 6.50 -2.57
N HIS A 133 15.13 6.16 -2.01
CA HIS A 133 15.56 4.78 -1.89
C HIS A 133 14.85 4.13 -0.71
N LEU A 134 14.47 2.87 -0.83
CA LEU A 134 13.79 2.10 0.22
C LEU A 134 14.57 2.05 1.54
N THR A 135 15.89 2.19 1.48
CA THR A 135 16.79 2.10 2.62
C THR A 135 17.04 3.41 3.35
N LEU A 136 16.53 4.52 2.82
CA LEU A 136 16.75 5.83 3.43
C LEU A 136 15.61 6.19 4.38
N PRO A 137 15.93 6.53 5.63
CA PRO A 137 14.99 7.23 6.48
C PRO A 137 14.74 8.59 5.86
N THR A 138 13.62 8.77 5.22
CA THR A 138 13.26 10.04 4.63
C THR A 138 12.76 10.94 5.72
N ILE A 139 13.57 11.81 6.17
CA ILE A 139 13.16 12.95 6.98
C ILE A 139 12.83 14.06 5.99
N LEU A 140 11.56 14.24 5.73
CA LEU A 140 11.08 15.41 5.03
C LEU A 140 11.05 16.56 6.03
N LEU A 141 12.14 17.25 6.13
CA LEU A 141 12.20 18.57 6.73
C LEU A 141 11.81 19.57 5.66
N VAL A 142 10.63 20.03 5.73
CA VAL A 142 10.18 21.19 5.00
C VAL A 142 9.92 22.32 5.95
#